data_a97b3ef6ce7b8c06f5399942dbced544
#
_entry.id   a97b3ef6ce7b8c06f5399942dbced544
#
_cell.length_a   1.000
_cell.length_b   1.000
_cell.length_c   1.000
_cell.angle_alpha   90.00
_cell.angle_beta   90.00
_cell.angle_gamma   90.00
#
_symmetry.space_group_name_H-M   'P 1'
#
loop_
_entity.id
_entity.type
_entity.pdbx_description
1 polymer ?
#
loop_
_entity_poly.entity_id
_entity_poly.type
_entity_poly.pdbx_seq_one_letter_code
_entity_poly.pdbx_strand_id
1 'polypeptide(L)'
;MEFKLNTNTLRPLSGAGRKLFVETYGCQMNVGDTEVVVALMQREGYVYTEDIGLADVSLINTCSIRDKAEQRIWGRLAEMKRYRRAKPGLVVGIIGCMAERLKEKLVEGPYGVDVVAGPDAYRDLPRLVREAEAGGKGVNVLLSTEETYAEIAPVRLDRNGVSAYVAIMRGCNNFCSYCVVPYTRGRERSRDPQTIVAEARSLFGNGYREVTLLGQNVNSYKAGEVDFPELMRLVASISPLLRVRFATSHPKDMSDRLLEVMASMPNICRAIHLPAQSGATSMLERMNRKYTREWYLGRVAAIRRYLPDCAVTTDLIAGFSGETEKEHEATLSLMREVGYEFAYMFKYSERPGTFAHEHLPDDVPDEVKSRRLSEIIALQNELGHASNLRDVGREFEVLVEGRSKRDEKQLSGRTSQNKVVVFDRGRHDVGDYVRVRITGCTPATLFGEEII
;
A
#
# COMPACT_ATOMS: atom_id res chain seq x y z
N MET A 1 -10.86 0.60 -3.38
CA MET A 1 -10.68 2.03 -3.14
C MET A 1 -10.22 2.63 -4.45
N GLU A 2 -11.03 3.44 -5.09
CA GLU A 2 -10.60 4.22 -6.24
C GLU A 2 -9.80 5.41 -5.73
N PHE A 3 -8.54 5.46 -6.09
CA PHE A 3 -7.71 6.64 -5.86
C PHE A 3 -7.94 7.59 -7.03
N LYS A 4 -8.84 8.55 -6.88
CA LYS A 4 -8.90 9.70 -7.77
C LYS A 4 -7.87 10.72 -7.30
N LEU A 5 -6.95 11.09 -8.15
CA LEU A 5 -5.81 11.96 -7.87
C LEU A 5 -6.22 13.44 -7.93
N ASN A 6 -5.64 14.29 -7.09
CA ASN A 6 -5.90 15.74 -7.10
C ASN A 6 -4.69 16.48 -7.70
N THR A 7 -4.91 17.28 -8.74
CA THR A 7 -3.89 17.87 -9.62
C THR A 7 -3.48 19.29 -9.25
N ASN A 8 -3.96 19.85 -8.15
CA ASN A 8 -3.70 21.26 -7.83
C ASN A 8 -2.23 21.61 -7.54
N THR A 9 -1.32 20.64 -7.51
CA THR A 9 0.13 20.83 -7.30
C THR A 9 0.96 20.72 -8.58
N LEU A 10 0.39 20.26 -9.68
CA LEU A 10 1.10 20.20 -10.96
C LEU A 10 0.94 21.56 -11.67
N ARG A 11 1.98 22.40 -11.65
CA ARG A 11 2.08 23.49 -12.64
C ARG A 11 2.04 22.85 -14.03
N PRO A 12 1.04 23.19 -14.88
CA PRO A 12 1.09 22.75 -16.27
C PRO A 12 2.36 23.35 -16.87
N LEU A 13 3.27 22.48 -17.33
CA LEU A 13 4.31 22.92 -18.24
C LEU A 13 3.56 23.50 -19.45
N SER A 14 3.62 24.79 -19.63
CA SER A 14 3.03 25.50 -20.78
C SER A 14 3.75 25.06 -22.04
N GLY A 15 3.17 24.12 -22.77
CA GLY A 15 3.72 23.61 -24.02
C GLY A 15 2.80 22.55 -24.63
N ALA A 16 2.80 22.43 -25.94
CA ALA A 16 2.06 21.46 -26.74
C ALA A 16 2.58 20.02 -26.54
N GLY A 17 2.81 19.60 -25.28
CA GLY A 17 3.26 18.26 -24.94
C GLY A 17 2.13 17.24 -25.06
N ARG A 18 2.48 15.99 -25.40
CA ARG A 18 1.55 14.87 -25.45
C ARG A 18 0.94 14.60 -24.09
N LYS A 19 -0.34 14.29 -24.05
CA LYS A 19 -1.08 14.10 -22.80
C LYS A 19 -0.98 12.67 -22.32
N LEU A 20 -0.51 12.49 -21.07
CA LEU A 20 -0.45 11.22 -20.37
C LEU A 20 -1.57 11.15 -19.32
N PHE A 21 -2.40 10.14 -19.41
CA PHE A 21 -3.38 9.77 -18.39
C PHE A 21 -2.94 8.45 -17.71
N VAL A 22 -3.01 8.38 -16.39
CA VAL A 22 -2.66 7.16 -15.64
C VAL A 22 -3.74 6.87 -14.61
N GLU A 23 -4.32 5.68 -14.69
CA GLU A 23 -5.19 5.13 -13.65
C GLU A 23 -4.44 4.09 -12.81
N THR A 24 -4.62 4.15 -11.49
CA THR A 24 -3.94 3.26 -10.55
C THR A 24 -4.94 2.37 -9.82
N TYR A 25 -4.76 1.08 -9.97
CA TYR A 25 -5.50 0.04 -9.27
C TYR A 25 -4.55 -0.80 -8.41
N GLY A 26 -4.90 -1.02 -7.14
CA GLY A 26 -4.15 -1.95 -6.30
C GLY A 26 -3.73 -1.39 -4.94
N CYS A 27 -2.45 -1.52 -4.61
CA CYS A 27 -1.89 -1.18 -3.30
C CYS A 27 -1.12 0.17 -3.33
N GLN A 28 -0.66 0.59 -2.16
CA GLN A 28 0.14 1.81 -2.00
C GLN A 28 1.41 1.82 -2.86
N MET A 29 2.05 0.65 -3.06
CA MET A 29 3.19 0.55 -3.98
C MET A 29 2.84 0.91 -5.42
N ASN A 30 1.62 0.58 -5.89
CA ASN A 30 1.18 1.00 -7.22
C ASN A 30 1.03 2.52 -7.31
N VAL A 31 0.62 3.19 -6.22
CA VAL A 31 0.59 4.67 -6.18
C VAL A 31 1.99 5.23 -6.36
N GLY A 32 2.96 4.76 -5.57
CA GLY A 32 4.36 5.17 -5.71
C GLY A 32 4.95 4.85 -7.10
N ASP A 33 4.60 3.69 -7.66
CA ASP A 33 4.99 3.32 -9.03
C ASP A 33 4.41 4.29 -10.08
N THR A 34 3.14 4.71 -9.91
CA THR A 34 2.52 5.71 -10.81
C THR A 34 3.24 7.06 -10.73
N GLU A 35 3.63 7.50 -9.54
CA GLU A 35 4.38 8.75 -9.34
C GLU A 35 5.75 8.71 -10.04
N VAL A 36 6.42 7.55 -10.02
CA VAL A 36 7.66 7.30 -10.76
C VAL A 36 7.41 7.31 -12.27
N VAL A 37 6.37 6.62 -12.75
CA VAL A 37 6.01 6.57 -14.17
C VAL A 37 5.70 7.96 -14.71
N VAL A 38 4.91 8.76 -14.00
CA VAL A 38 4.61 10.13 -14.41
C VAL A 38 5.87 10.97 -14.48
N ALA A 39 6.79 10.85 -13.49
CA ALA A 39 8.06 11.56 -13.49
C ALA A 39 8.94 11.18 -14.71
N LEU A 40 9.03 9.89 -15.02
CA LEU A 40 9.78 9.40 -16.18
C LEU A 40 9.20 9.92 -17.50
N MET A 41 7.89 9.85 -17.67
CA MET A 41 7.22 10.31 -18.89
C MET A 41 7.29 11.84 -19.04
N GLN A 42 7.25 12.60 -17.94
CA GLN A 42 7.42 14.07 -17.99
C GLN A 42 8.82 14.48 -18.45
N ARG A 43 9.88 13.75 -18.10
CA ARG A 43 11.23 13.98 -18.61
C ARG A 43 11.32 13.85 -20.13
N GLU A 44 10.43 13.03 -20.72
CA GLU A 44 10.30 12.84 -22.18
C GLU A 44 9.27 13.78 -22.83
N GLY A 45 8.82 14.81 -22.10
CA GLY A 45 7.94 15.85 -22.62
C GLY A 45 6.44 15.54 -22.56
N TYR A 46 6.01 14.46 -21.90
CA TYR A 46 4.60 14.19 -21.68
C TYR A 46 4.04 15.10 -20.58
N VAL A 47 2.79 15.50 -20.72
CA VAL A 47 2.05 16.31 -19.73
C VAL A 47 0.95 15.47 -19.10
N TYR A 48 0.96 15.32 -17.78
CA TYR A 48 -0.07 14.59 -17.06
C TYR A 48 -1.44 15.27 -17.19
N THR A 49 -2.47 14.46 -17.37
CA THR A 49 -3.88 14.92 -17.40
C THR A 49 -4.78 14.00 -16.59
N GLU A 50 -5.78 14.54 -15.94
CA GLU A 50 -6.86 13.75 -15.29
C GLU A 50 -8.00 13.41 -16.24
N ASP A 51 -8.06 14.05 -17.39
CA ASP A 51 -9.09 13.79 -18.39
C ASP A 51 -8.58 12.83 -19.46
N ILE A 52 -9.11 11.61 -19.41
CA ILE A 52 -8.81 10.58 -20.40
C ILE A 52 -9.22 10.96 -21.81
N GLY A 53 -10.24 11.84 -21.97
CA GLY A 53 -10.67 12.34 -23.28
C GLY A 53 -9.60 13.16 -23.99
N LEU A 54 -8.69 13.78 -23.22
CA LEU A 54 -7.55 14.56 -23.73
C LEU A 54 -6.30 13.71 -23.96
N ALA A 55 -6.25 12.49 -23.43
CA ALA A 55 -5.04 11.68 -23.41
C ALA A 55 -4.58 11.26 -24.80
N ASP A 56 -3.27 11.30 -25.04
CA ASP A 56 -2.59 10.65 -26.16
C ASP A 56 -2.10 9.25 -25.76
N VAL A 57 -1.77 9.10 -24.49
CA VAL A 57 -1.33 7.84 -23.86
C VAL A 57 -2.14 7.62 -22.59
N SER A 58 -2.78 6.46 -22.47
CA SER A 58 -3.50 6.01 -21.27
C SER A 58 -2.83 4.78 -20.71
N LEU A 59 -2.26 4.89 -19.51
CA LEU A 59 -1.65 3.76 -18.79
C LEU A 59 -2.55 3.33 -17.64
N ILE A 60 -2.74 2.02 -17.49
CA ILE A 60 -3.45 1.42 -16.37
C ILE A 60 -2.44 0.67 -15.51
N ASN A 61 -2.13 1.22 -14.34
CA ASN A 61 -1.25 0.57 -13.37
C ASN A 61 -2.05 -0.44 -12.55
N THR A 62 -1.59 -1.69 -12.55
CA THR A 62 -2.38 -2.86 -12.16
C THR A 62 -1.74 -3.68 -11.05
N CYS A 63 -2.60 -4.35 -10.28
CA CYS A 63 -2.23 -5.26 -9.20
C CYS A 63 -2.66 -6.69 -9.53
N SER A 64 -1.85 -7.68 -9.16
CA SER A 64 -2.19 -9.11 -9.27
C SER A 64 -2.58 -9.77 -7.93
N ILE A 65 -2.67 -8.98 -6.85
CA ILE A 65 -2.92 -9.53 -5.50
C ILE A 65 -4.41 -9.81 -5.27
N ARG A 66 -5.33 -9.09 -5.94
CA ARG A 66 -6.77 -9.16 -5.69
C ARG A 66 -7.57 -9.44 -6.95
N ASP A 67 -8.44 -10.48 -6.97
CA ASP A 67 -9.29 -10.82 -8.12
C ASP A 67 -10.20 -9.69 -8.57
N LYS A 68 -10.87 -9.05 -7.62
CA LYS A 68 -11.75 -7.92 -7.92
C LYS A 68 -11.03 -6.78 -8.64
N ALA A 69 -9.73 -6.60 -8.39
CA ALA A 69 -8.93 -5.61 -9.10
C ALA A 69 -8.74 -6.01 -10.55
N GLU A 70 -8.42 -7.27 -10.81
CA GLU A 70 -8.24 -7.80 -12.18
C GLU A 70 -9.53 -7.74 -13.00
N GLN A 71 -10.67 -8.18 -12.44
CA GLN A 71 -11.96 -8.07 -13.12
C GLN A 71 -12.32 -6.64 -13.52
N ARG A 72 -12.00 -5.66 -12.67
CA ARG A 72 -12.20 -4.24 -12.99
C ARG A 72 -11.33 -3.77 -14.16
N ILE A 73 -10.10 -4.30 -14.29
CA ILE A 73 -9.22 -3.95 -15.40
C ILE A 73 -9.82 -4.41 -16.73
N TRP A 74 -10.36 -5.63 -16.80
CA TRP A 74 -11.02 -6.11 -18.02
C TRP A 74 -12.20 -5.24 -18.41
N GLY A 75 -13.04 -4.85 -17.46
CA GLY A 75 -14.13 -3.88 -17.68
C GLY A 75 -13.61 -2.53 -18.18
N ARG A 76 -12.55 -2.01 -17.56
CA ARG A 76 -11.95 -0.74 -17.95
C ARG A 76 -11.34 -0.77 -19.35
N LEU A 77 -10.68 -1.84 -19.72
CA LEU A 77 -10.17 -2.05 -21.09
C LEU A 77 -11.29 -2.08 -22.14
N ALA A 78 -12.44 -2.63 -21.80
CA ALA A 78 -13.60 -2.57 -22.69
C ALA A 78 -14.10 -1.13 -22.90
N GLU A 79 -14.06 -0.30 -21.85
CA GLU A 79 -14.39 1.14 -21.97
C GLU A 79 -13.36 1.91 -22.81
N MET A 80 -12.06 1.56 -22.73
CA MET A 80 -10.99 2.18 -23.53
C MET A 80 -11.27 2.11 -25.04
N LYS A 81 -11.97 1.09 -25.51
CA LYS A 81 -12.39 0.99 -26.92
C LYS A 81 -13.25 2.18 -27.36
N ARG A 82 -14.08 2.74 -26.46
CA ARG A 82 -14.88 3.94 -26.75
C ARG A 82 -14.00 5.16 -26.96
N TYR A 83 -13.02 5.38 -26.06
CA TYR A 83 -12.09 6.51 -26.19
C TYR A 83 -11.21 6.39 -27.44
N ARG A 84 -10.79 5.18 -27.80
CA ARG A 84 -10.04 4.92 -29.03
C ARG A 84 -10.87 5.19 -30.30
N ARG A 85 -12.18 4.93 -30.30
CA ARG A 85 -13.05 5.31 -31.42
C ARG A 85 -13.12 6.82 -31.61
N ALA A 86 -13.13 7.57 -30.53
CA ALA A 86 -13.11 9.04 -30.57
C ALA A 86 -11.74 9.59 -30.94
N LYS A 87 -10.67 8.92 -30.55
CA LYS A 87 -9.27 9.30 -30.78
C LYS A 87 -8.45 8.07 -31.25
N PRO A 88 -8.42 7.77 -32.58
CA PRO A 88 -7.78 6.54 -33.07
C PRO A 88 -6.28 6.39 -32.75
N GLY A 89 -5.57 7.50 -32.50
CA GLY A 89 -4.17 7.53 -32.10
C GLY A 89 -3.91 7.33 -30.61
N LEU A 90 -4.96 7.06 -29.78
CA LEU A 90 -4.78 6.79 -28.34
C LEU A 90 -4.00 5.49 -28.13
N VAL A 91 -2.83 5.59 -27.50
CA VAL A 91 -2.05 4.45 -27.03
C VAL A 91 -2.59 3.98 -25.68
N VAL A 92 -2.90 2.69 -25.56
CA VAL A 92 -3.39 2.08 -24.30
C VAL A 92 -2.35 1.10 -23.77
N GLY A 93 -1.89 1.33 -22.53
CA GLY A 93 -0.89 0.48 -21.88
C GLY A 93 -1.37 -0.11 -20.56
N ILE A 94 -0.93 -1.33 -20.29
CA ILE A 94 -1.05 -2.00 -18.98
C ILE A 94 0.33 -2.07 -18.35
N ILE A 95 0.44 -1.57 -17.10
CA ILE A 95 1.70 -1.57 -16.37
C ILE A 95 1.52 -2.22 -14.98
N GLY A 96 2.63 -2.57 -14.34
CA GLY A 96 2.62 -3.12 -12.98
C GLY A 96 2.54 -4.65 -12.90
N CYS A 97 2.08 -5.18 -11.76
CA CYS A 97 2.15 -6.62 -11.46
C CYS A 97 1.33 -7.51 -12.39
N MET A 98 0.18 -7.03 -12.90
CA MET A 98 -0.63 -7.79 -13.86
C MET A 98 0.05 -7.86 -15.24
N ALA A 99 0.73 -6.77 -15.63
CA ALA A 99 1.54 -6.73 -16.85
C ALA A 99 2.63 -7.81 -16.80
N GLU A 100 3.36 -7.89 -15.69
CA GLU A 100 4.41 -8.90 -15.48
C GLU A 100 3.86 -10.34 -15.54
N ARG A 101 2.69 -10.57 -14.95
CA ARG A 101 2.11 -11.91 -14.88
C ARG A 101 1.50 -12.39 -16.21
N LEU A 102 0.84 -11.51 -16.95
CA LEU A 102 0.11 -11.86 -18.17
C LEU A 102 0.94 -11.67 -19.45
N LYS A 103 1.93 -10.78 -19.41
CA LYS A 103 2.92 -10.57 -20.47
C LYS A 103 2.27 -10.32 -21.84
N GLU A 104 2.77 -11.00 -22.88
CA GLU A 104 2.33 -10.88 -24.27
C GLU A 104 0.83 -11.18 -24.46
N LYS A 105 0.21 -11.99 -23.59
CA LYS A 105 -1.23 -12.32 -23.68
C LYS A 105 -2.12 -11.06 -23.64
N LEU A 106 -1.62 -9.96 -23.05
CA LEU A 106 -2.35 -8.68 -23.00
C LEU A 106 -2.41 -7.99 -24.36
N VAL A 107 -1.34 -8.05 -25.17
CA VAL A 107 -1.28 -7.41 -26.49
C VAL A 107 -1.86 -8.31 -27.59
N GLU A 108 -1.80 -9.63 -27.43
CA GLU A 108 -2.36 -10.62 -28.35
C GLU A 108 -3.89 -10.73 -28.20
N GLY A 109 -4.42 -10.36 -27.04
CA GLY A 109 -5.83 -10.47 -26.73
C GLY A 109 -6.70 -9.40 -27.40
N PRO A 110 -8.04 -9.54 -27.33
CA PRO A 110 -9.00 -8.66 -28.00
C PRO A 110 -9.18 -7.30 -27.32
N TYR A 111 -8.32 -6.97 -26.37
CA TYR A 111 -8.50 -5.83 -25.47
C TYR A 111 -7.96 -4.51 -26.03
N GLY A 112 -7.20 -4.56 -27.12
CA GLY A 112 -6.62 -3.35 -27.73
C GLY A 112 -5.52 -2.71 -26.88
N VAL A 113 -4.72 -3.52 -26.19
CA VAL A 113 -3.53 -3.07 -25.47
C VAL A 113 -2.37 -2.92 -26.45
N ASP A 114 -1.63 -1.82 -26.34
CA ASP A 114 -0.49 -1.51 -27.21
C ASP A 114 0.84 -1.61 -26.48
N VAL A 115 0.82 -1.31 -25.16
CA VAL A 115 2.01 -1.29 -24.31
C VAL A 115 1.81 -2.17 -23.08
N VAL A 116 2.81 -3.01 -22.77
CA VAL A 116 2.85 -3.83 -21.56
C VAL A 116 4.20 -3.66 -20.89
N ALA A 117 4.22 -3.14 -19.64
CA ALA A 117 5.45 -2.97 -18.90
C ALA A 117 5.34 -3.52 -17.47
N GLY A 118 6.26 -4.42 -17.11
CA GLY A 118 6.43 -4.92 -15.75
C GLY A 118 6.91 -3.84 -14.78
N PRO A 119 6.88 -4.11 -13.45
CA PRO A 119 7.25 -3.13 -12.43
C PRO A 119 8.70 -2.63 -12.52
N ASP A 120 9.59 -3.38 -13.13
CA ASP A 120 11.01 -3.03 -13.28
C ASP A 120 11.35 -2.47 -14.67
N ALA A 121 10.35 -2.32 -15.55
CA ALA A 121 10.52 -1.86 -16.93
C ALA A 121 10.05 -0.41 -17.19
N TYR A 122 9.75 0.37 -16.16
CA TYR A 122 9.18 1.71 -16.32
C TYR A 122 10.11 2.70 -17.05
N ARG A 123 11.44 2.53 -16.96
CA ARG A 123 12.40 3.35 -17.73
C ARG A 123 12.24 3.19 -19.23
N ASP A 124 11.73 2.05 -19.65
CA ASP A 124 11.56 1.72 -21.06
C ASP A 124 10.22 2.21 -21.64
N LEU A 125 9.30 2.67 -20.78
CA LEU A 125 7.97 3.13 -21.20
C LEU A 125 7.99 4.15 -22.35
N PRO A 126 8.89 5.16 -22.37
CA PRO A 126 8.92 6.10 -23.50
C PRO A 126 9.24 5.43 -24.83
N ARG A 127 10.12 4.42 -24.85
CA ARG A 127 10.43 3.64 -26.05
C ARG A 127 9.24 2.79 -26.47
N LEU A 128 8.64 2.04 -25.52
CA LEU A 128 7.48 1.19 -25.79
C LEU A 128 6.29 1.98 -26.33
N VAL A 129 6.07 3.18 -25.82
CA VAL A 129 5.01 4.08 -26.30
C VAL A 129 5.32 4.53 -27.74
N ARG A 130 6.56 4.93 -28.05
CA ARG A 130 6.95 5.29 -29.43
C ARG A 130 6.78 4.13 -30.43
N GLU A 131 7.11 2.91 -30.02
CA GLU A 131 6.85 1.71 -30.83
C GLU A 131 5.37 1.51 -31.12
N ALA A 132 4.52 1.68 -30.09
CA ALA A 132 3.07 1.58 -30.23
C ALA A 132 2.51 2.68 -31.18
N GLU A 133 3.04 3.88 -31.09
CA GLU A 133 2.69 5.01 -31.99
C GLU A 133 3.06 4.77 -33.44
N ALA A 134 4.14 4.03 -33.68
CA ALA A 134 4.55 3.60 -35.02
C ALA A 134 3.70 2.40 -35.54
N GLY A 135 2.67 1.97 -34.81
CA GLY A 135 1.80 0.86 -35.19
C GLY A 135 2.26 -0.51 -34.74
N GLY A 136 3.34 -0.58 -33.94
CA GLY A 136 3.84 -1.80 -33.32
C GLY A 136 3.15 -2.13 -31.98
N LYS A 137 3.75 -3.07 -31.24
CA LYS A 137 3.38 -3.40 -29.86
C LYS A 137 4.62 -3.36 -28.98
N GLY A 138 4.56 -2.57 -27.91
CA GLY A 138 5.68 -2.42 -26.98
C GLY A 138 5.49 -3.33 -25.77
N VAL A 139 6.37 -4.31 -25.57
CA VAL A 139 6.33 -5.23 -24.42
C VAL A 139 7.69 -5.27 -23.74
N ASN A 140 7.73 -5.03 -22.43
CA ASN A 140 8.89 -5.28 -21.60
C ASN A 140 8.44 -5.72 -20.19
N VAL A 141 8.71 -6.98 -19.85
CA VAL A 141 8.34 -7.64 -18.60
C VAL A 141 9.54 -8.32 -17.94
N LEU A 142 10.73 -7.77 -18.13
CA LEU A 142 11.95 -8.27 -17.51
C LEU A 142 12.01 -7.83 -16.05
N LEU A 143 12.21 -8.79 -15.14
CA LEU A 143 12.50 -8.52 -13.73
C LEU A 143 13.99 -8.18 -13.56
N SER A 144 14.25 -7.02 -12.97
CA SER A 144 15.61 -6.58 -12.66
C SER A 144 16.07 -7.15 -11.32
N THR A 145 17.36 -7.34 -11.16
CA THR A 145 18.01 -7.65 -9.87
C THR A 145 18.54 -6.40 -9.16
N GLU A 146 18.51 -5.24 -9.82
CA GLU A 146 19.15 -4.00 -9.33
C GLU A 146 18.21 -2.79 -9.28
N GLU A 147 17.16 -2.75 -10.14
CA GLU A 147 16.32 -1.55 -10.29
C GLU A 147 15.56 -1.19 -9.02
N THR A 148 15.77 0.02 -8.54
CA THR A 148 15.09 0.60 -7.37
C THR A 148 14.45 1.97 -7.67
N TYR A 149 14.69 2.55 -8.84
CA TYR A 149 14.31 3.94 -9.23
C TYR A 149 14.84 5.00 -8.26
N ALA A 150 15.99 4.76 -7.64
CA ALA A 150 16.52 5.57 -6.55
C ALA A 150 16.78 7.04 -6.94
N GLU A 151 17.19 7.29 -8.19
CA GLU A 151 17.48 8.64 -8.70
C GLU A 151 16.27 9.33 -9.36
N ILE A 152 15.13 8.69 -9.39
CA ILE A 152 13.89 9.29 -9.88
C ILE A 152 13.21 10.02 -8.73
N ALA A 153 13.14 11.35 -8.80
CA ALA A 153 12.28 12.12 -7.90
C ALA A 153 10.82 11.92 -8.34
N PRO A 154 9.97 11.23 -7.56
CA PRO A 154 8.59 10.98 -7.96
C PRO A 154 7.77 12.28 -8.03
N VAL A 155 6.86 12.36 -9.00
CA VAL A 155 5.86 13.43 -9.06
C VAL A 155 4.75 13.10 -8.09
N ARG A 156 4.52 13.94 -7.09
CA ARG A 156 3.48 13.68 -6.09
C ARG A 156 2.09 13.92 -6.69
N LEU A 157 1.28 12.88 -6.59
CA LEU A 157 -0.10 12.86 -7.08
C LEU A 157 -1.10 12.72 -5.91
N ASP A 158 -0.66 13.00 -4.71
CA ASP A 158 -1.49 12.94 -3.51
C ASP A 158 -2.53 14.07 -3.47
N ARG A 159 -3.57 13.85 -2.64
CA ARG A 159 -4.70 14.77 -2.57
C ARG A 159 -4.58 15.84 -1.51
N ASN A 160 -3.74 15.63 -0.49
CA ASN A 160 -3.77 16.48 0.69
C ASN A 160 -2.48 17.29 0.91
N GLY A 161 -1.36 16.93 0.24
CA GLY A 161 -0.07 17.60 0.44
C GLY A 161 0.52 17.43 1.86
N VAL A 162 -0.02 16.48 2.64
CA VAL A 162 0.36 16.26 4.05
C VAL A 162 1.17 14.99 4.23
N SER A 163 0.74 13.90 3.57
CA SER A 163 1.33 12.57 3.71
C SER A 163 1.85 12.06 2.36
N ALA A 164 3.05 11.51 2.32
CA ALA A 164 3.62 10.95 1.10
C ALA A 164 4.14 9.52 1.33
N TYR A 165 4.15 8.73 0.26
CA TYR A 165 4.76 7.41 0.24
C TYR A 165 6.21 7.50 -0.25
N VAL A 166 7.12 6.83 0.44
CA VAL A 166 8.53 6.71 0.05
C VAL A 166 8.88 5.24 -0.11
N ALA A 167 9.07 4.79 -1.35
CA ALA A 167 9.49 3.43 -1.62
C ALA A 167 10.96 3.24 -1.19
N ILE A 168 11.22 2.31 -0.27
CA ILE A 168 12.55 2.04 0.27
C ILE A 168 13.17 0.75 -0.27
N MET A 169 12.34 -0.13 -0.82
CA MET A 169 12.76 -1.42 -1.38
C MET A 169 11.74 -1.96 -2.36
N ARG A 170 12.16 -2.90 -3.18
CA ARG A 170 11.33 -3.63 -4.16
C ARG A 170 11.59 -5.14 -4.05
N GLY A 171 10.58 -5.94 -4.39
CA GLY A 171 10.66 -7.40 -4.36
C GLY A 171 10.53 -8.00 -2.96
N CYS A 172 10.49 -9.33 -2.89
CA CYS A 172 10.33 -10.06 -1.64
C CYS A 172 10.96 -11.46 -1.71
N ASN A 173 11.73 -11.84 -0.70
CA ASN A 173 12.39 -13.15 -0.59
C ASN A 173 11.62 -14.16 0.29
N ASN A 174 10.42 -13.84 0.78
CA ASN A 174 9.70 -14.72 1.70
C ASN A 174 9.06 -15.93 1.02
N PHE A 175 8.67 -15.83 -0.26
CA PHE A 175 8.04 -16.92 -1.01
C PHE A 175 6.90 -17.61 -0.25
N CYS A 176 6.03 -16.83 0.40
CA CYS A 176 4.80 -17.38 0.98
C CYS A 176 4.01 -18.12 -0.10
N SER A 177 3.50 -19.33 0.20
CA SER A 177 2.98 -20.25 -0.81
C SER A 177 1.84 -19.68 -1.67
N TYR A 178 1.04 -18.76 -1.13
CA TYR A 178 -0.07 -18.08 -1.81
C TYR A 178 0.34 -16.80 -2.56
N CYS A 179 1.59 -16.34 -2.42
CA CYS A 179 1.96 -14.97 -2.77
C CYS A 179 2.60 -14.87 -4.15
N VAL A 180 2.03 -14.01 -5.00
CA VAL A 180 2.52 -13.76 -6.36
C VAL A 180 3.67 -12.74 -6.40
N VAL A 181 3.94 -12.00 -5.31
CA VAL A 181 4.89 -10.88 -5.28
C VAL A 181 6.31 -11.27 -5.74
N PRO A 182 6.92 -12.38 -5.27
CA PRO A 182 8.26 -12.76 -5.73
C PRO A 182 8.35 -12.98 -7.25
N TYR A 183 7.24 -13.38 -7.87
CA TYR A 183 7.15 -13.67 -9.31
C TYR A 183 6.83 -12.45 -10.16
N THR A 184 6.26 -11.40 -9.56
CA THR A 184 5.87 -10.18 -10.28
C THR A 184 6.72 -8.96 -9.96
N ARG A 185 7.47 -8.98 -8.85
CA ARG A 185 8.37 -7.89 -8.42
C ARG A 185 9.79 -8.36 -8.14
N GLY A 186 10.07 -9.64 -8.36
CA GLY A 186 11.41 -10.21 -8.21
C GLY A 186 11.88 -10.31 -6.76
N ARG A 187 13.18 -10.50 -6.61
CA ARG A 187 13.85 -10.58 -5.30
C ARG A 187 13.99 -9.22 -4.65
N GLU A 188 14.23 -9.22 -3.34
CA GLU A 188 14.44 -8.00 -2.55
C GLU A 188 15.63 -7.19 -3.06
N ARG A 189 15.39 -5.89 -3.20
CA ARG A 189 16.38 -4.86 -3.55
C ARG A 189 16.11 -3.65 -2.67
N SER A 190 17.04 -3.34 -1.80
CA SER A 190 16.99 -2.16 -0.93
C SER A 190 17.53 -0.94 -1.67
N ARG A 191 16.81 0.16 -1.58
CA ARG A 191 17.24 1.45 -2.12
C ARG A 191 18.32 2.08 -1.22
N ASP A 192 19.21 2.84 -1.79
CA ASP A 192 20.26 3.57 -1.05
C ASP A 192 19.66 4.48 0.03
N PRO A 193 20.13 4.41 1.29
CA PRO A 193 19.54 5.14 2.42
C PRO A 193 19.69 6.66 2.27
N GLN A 194 20.74 7.16 1.62
CA GLN A 194 20.94 8.59 1.42
C GLN A 194 19.87 9.17 0.50
N THR A 195 19.49 8.44 -0.55
CA THR A 195 18.43 8.85 -1.47
C THR A 195 17.06 8.85 -0.79
N ILE A 196 16.79 7.92 0.13
CA ILE A 196 15.55 7.86 0.91
C ILE A 196 15.46 9.07 1.86
N VAL A 197 16.54 9.33 2.61
CA VAL A 197 16.61 10.46 3.54
C VAL A 197 16.51 11.80 2.80
N ALA A 198 17.16 11.94 1.66
CA ALA A 198 17.08 13.14 0.82
C ALA A 198 15.65 13.39 0.32
N GLU A 199 14.96 12.34 -0.13
CA GLU A 199 13.56 12.42 -0.55
C GLU A 199 12.64 12.82 0.61
N ALA A 200 12.76 12.18 1.77
CA ALA A 200 11.96 12.51 2.95
C ALA A 200 12.22 13.95 3.43
N ARG A 201 13.48 14.42 3.38
CA ARG A 201 13.84 15.80 3.71
C ARG A 201 13.24 16.81 2.72
N SER A 202 13.28 16.50 1.44
CA SER A 202 12.66 17.32 0.40
C SER A 202 11.14 17.41 0.60
N LEU A 203 10.47 16.31 0.91
CA LEU A 203 9.05 16.29 1.23
C LEU A 203 8.73 17.19 2.43
N PHE A 204 9.48 17.07 3.52
CA PHE A 204 9.28 17.91 4.70
C PHE A 204 9.49 19.40 4.37
N GLY A 205 10.53 19.75 3.60
CA GLY A 205 10.79 21.11 3.14
C GLY A 205 9.69 21.67 2.23
N ASN A 206 8.95 20.81 1.53
CA ASN A 206 7.81 21.17 0.70
C ASN A 206 6.45 21.14 1.45
N GLY A 207 6.48 21.07 2.77
CA GLY A 207 5.27 21.18 3.59
C GLY A 207 4.64 19.88 4.05
N TYR A 208 5.13 18.72 3.58
CA TYR A 208 4.63 17.43 4.05
C TYR A 208 4.95 17.24 5.55
N ARG A 209 4.04 16.59 6.26
CA ARG A 209 4.14 16.33 7.71
C ARG A 209 4.24 14.86 8.05
N GLU A 210 3.95 13.98 7.09
CA GLU A 210 4.06 12.54 7.30
C GLU A 210 4.68 11.86 6.07
N VAL A 211 5.58 10.89 6.32
CA VAL A 211 6.07 9.96 5.30
C VAL A 211 5.78 8.53 5.74
N THR A 212 5.32 7.72 4.79
CA THR A 212 5.17 6.28 4.99
C THR A 212 6.20 5.53 4.16
N LEU A 213 7.12 4.83 4.82
CA LEU A 213 8.12 3.99 4.17
C LEU A 213 7.45 2.72 3.63
N LEU A 214 7.57 2.49 2.33
CA LEU A 214 6.91 1.38 1.62
C LEU A 214 7.91 0.36 1.07
N GLY A 215 7.48 -0.90 1.11
CA GLY A 215 8.15 -2.04 0.48
C GLY A 215 7.23 -3.26 0.49
N GLN A 216 7.72 -4.39 0.09
CA GLN A 216 7.01 -5.67 0.19
C GLN A 216 7.27 -6.40 1.52
N ASN A 217 8.39 -6.06 2.19
CA ASN A 217 8.75 -6.45 3.55
C ASN A 217 9.78 -5.45 4.09
N VAL A 218 9.31 -4.30 4.58
CA VAL A 218 10.21 -3.20 4.99
C VAL A 218 11.18 -3.58 6.10
N ASN A 219 10.82 -4.54 6.95
CA ASN A 219 11.64 -4.99 8.07
C ASN A 219 12.92 -5.71 7.64
N SER A 220 12.96 -6.27 6.42
CA SER A 220 14.17 -6.90 5.85
C SER A 220 15.08 -5.91 5.11
N TYR A 221 14.71 -4.62 5.05
CA TYR A 221 15.55 -3.61 4.41
C TYR A 221 16.98 -3.66 4.94
N LYS A 222 17.92 -3.74 4.01
CA LYS A 222 19.35 -3.65 4.31
C LYS A 222 20.10 -3.11 3.10
N ALA A 223 20.85 -2.02 3.31
CA ALA A 223 21.75 -1.44 2.31
C ALA A 223 23.09 -1.12 2.98
N GLY A 224 24.11 -1.93 2.68
CA GLY A 224 25.39 -1.88 3.38
C GLY A 224 25.21 -2.12 4.88
N GLU A 225 25.69 -1.19 5.70
CA GLU A 225 25.58 -1.26 7.16
C GLU A 225 24.24 -0.73 7.69
N VAL A 226 23.41 -0.10 6.85
CA VAL A 226 22.14 0.47 7.27
C VAL A 226 21.04 -0.59 7.14
N ASP A 227 20.48 -1.01 8.27
CA ASP A 227 19.30 -1.85 8.37
C ASP A 227 18.03 -1.02 8.57
N PHE A 228 16.86 -1.68 8.64
CA PHE A 228 15.58 -0.99 8.76
C PHE A 228 15.46 -0.12 10.03
N PRO A 229 15.82 -0.60 11.25
CA PRO A 229 15.84 0.24 12.44
C PRO A 229 16.67 1.50 12.29
N GLU A 230 17.86 1.39 11.70
CA GLU A 230 18.74 2.54 11.48
C GLU A 230 18.17 3.50 10.42
N LEU A 231 17.59 2.98 9.34
CA LEU A 231 16.89 3.81 8.36
C LEU A 231 15.74 4.60 8.99
N MET A 232 14.93 3.95 9.84
CA MET A 232 13.85 4.61 10.58
C MET A 232 14.38 5.75 11.44
N ARG A 233 15.51 5.54 12.15
CA ARG A 233 16.17 6.57 12.96
C ARG A 233 16.64 7.74 12.11
N LEU A 234 17.28 7.47 10.97
CA LEU A 234 17.78 8.51 10.06
C LEU A 234 16.64 9.38 9.52
N VAL A 235 15.54 8.76 9.08
CA VAL A 235 14.38 9.51 8.55
C VAL A 235 13.67 10.29 9.66
N ALA A 236 13.47 9.70 10.83
CA ALA A 236 12.83 10.38 11.95
C ALA A 236 13.67 11.54 12.52
N SER A 237 15.00 11.49 12.36
CA SER A 237 15.91 12.58 12.77
C SER A 237 15.86 13.82 11.86
N ILE A 238 15.12 13.81 10.75
CA ILE A 238 14.98 14.97 9.85
C ILE A 238 14.29 16.13 10.58
N SER A 239 13.19 15.83 11.29
CA SER A 239 12.46 16.82 12.10
C SER A 239 11.52 16.12 13.08
N PRO A 240 11.36 16.62 14.31
CA PRO A 240 10.33 16.12 15.23
C PRO A 240 8.90 16.35 14.73
N LEU A 241 8.69 17.26 13.77
CA LEU A 241 7.41 17.53 13.14
C LEU A 241 7.14 16.65 11.92
N LEU A 242 8.08 15.79 11.53
CA LEU A 242 7.88 14.81 10.47
C LEU A 242 7.46 13.47 11.08
N ARG A 243 6.20 13.10 10.98
CA ARG A 243 5.75 11.74 11.34
C ARG A 243 6.30 10.71 10.38
N VAL A 244 6.80 9.61 10.92
CA VAL A 244 7.33 8.49 10.14
C VAL A 244 6.48 7.25 10.39
N ARG A 245 5.90 6.71 9.33
CA ARG A 245 5.20 5.43 9.31
C ARG A 245 5.93 4.43 8.42
N PHE A 246 5.59 3.18 8.58
CA PHE A 246 5.98 2.14 7.64
C PHE A 246 4.82 1.17 7.40
N ALA A 247 4.84 0.52 6.26
CA ALA A 247 3.82 -0.45 5.89
C ALA A 247 4.46 -1.72 5.33
N THR A 248 3.73 -2.84 5.49
CA THR A 248 4.12 -4.15 4.96
C THR A 248 5.30 -4.78 5.70
N SER A 249 5.07 -5.13 6.97
CA SER A 249 6.00 -5.91 7.79
C SER A 249 5.82 -7.42 7.58
N HIS A 250 6.86 -8.19 7.91
CA HIS A 250 6.74 -9.63 8.11
C HIS A 250 7.08 -9.98 9.56
N PRO A 251 6.25 -10.77 10.27
CA PRO A 251 6.46 -11.05 11.68
C PRO A 251 7.84 -11.61 12.02
N LYS A 252 8.43 -12.48 11.16
CA LYS A 252 9.77 -13.05 11.39
C LYS A 252 10.88 -12.00 11.48
N ASP A 253 10.71 -10.85 10.84
CA ASP A 253 11.70 -9.77 10.74
C ASP A 253 11.42 -8.62 11.73
N MET A 254 10.40 -8.76 12.60
CA MET A 254 10.10 -7.77 13.65
C MET A 254 11.12 -7.90 14.80
N SER A 255 12.11 -7.04 14.83
CA SER A 255 13.20 -7.06 15.82
C SER A 255 12.90 -6.19 17.05
N ASP A 256 13.48 -6.54 18.20
CA ASP A 256 13.43 -5.69 19.40
C ASP A 256 14.12 -4.34 19.15
N ARG A 257 15.21 -4.31 18.38
CA ARG A 257 15.90 -3.06 18.00
C ARG A 257 15.00 -2.08 17.25
N LEU A 258 14.11 -2.56 16.38
CA LEU A 258 13.12 -1.69 15.75
C LEU A 258 12.17 -1.08 16.79
N LEU A 259 11.70 -1.90 17.74
CA LEU A 259 10.80 -1.44 18.80
C LEU A 259 11.48 -0.44 19.74
N GLU A 260 12.77 -0.62 20.04
CA GLU A 260 13.59 0.33 20.81
C GLU A 260 13.72 1.69 20.08
N VAL A 261 14.02 1.66 18.79
CA VAL A 261 14.08 2.89 17.97
C VAL A 261 12.71 3.59 17.96
N MET A 262 11.63 2.86 17.76
CA MET A 262 10.28 3.42 17.82
C MET A 262 9.95 4.00 19.20
N ALA A 263 10.38 3.36 20.27
CA ALA A 263 10.16 3.84 21.63
C ALA A 263 10.94 5.15 21.91
N SER A 264 12.15 5.27 21.38
CA SER A 264 13.03 6.41 21.62
C SER A 264 12.70 7.66 20.79
N MET A 265 11.92 7.51 19.70
CA MET A 265 11.61 8.61 18.77
C MET A 265 10.10 8.87 18.72
N PRO A 266 9.58 9.95 19.34
CA PRO A 266 8.14 10.22 19.47
C PRO A 266 7.43 10.43 18.13
N ASN A 267 8.13 10.90 17.11
CA ASN A 267 7.60 11.14 15.77
C ASN A 267 7.53 9.88 14.89
N ILE A 268 8.02 8.73 15.35
CA ILE A 268 7.71 7.43 14.73
C ILE A 268 6.34 6.98 15.24
N CYS A 269 5.42 6.79 14.32
CA CYS A 269 4.02 6.50 14.63
C CYS A 269 3.84 5.17 15.37
N ARG A 270 2.94 5.15 16.34
CA ARG A 270 2.59 4.01 17.19
C ARG A 270 1.57 3.10 16.50
N ALA A 271 1.88 2.67 15.30
CA ALA A 271 1.03 1.77 14.53
C ALA A 271 1.91 0.76 13.76
N ILE A 272 1.69 -0.51 14.00
CA ILE A 272 2.42 -1.61 13.36
C ILE A 272 1.42 -2.51 12.64
N HIS A 273 1.61 -2.65 11.32
CA HIS A 273 0.91 -3.65 10.54
C HIS A 273 1.72 -4.94 10.54
N LEU A 274 1.20 -6.00 11.19
CA LEU A 274 1.89 -7.27 11.41
C LEU A 274 1.02 -8.43 10.89
N PRO A 275 1.09 -8.76 9.58
CA PRO A 275 0.24 -9.76 8.93
C PRO A 275 0.43 -11.17 9.49
N ALA A 276 -0.53 -11.67 10.28
CA ALA A 276 -0.51 -13.03 10.82
C ALA A 276 -0.87 -14.07 9.76
N GLN A 277 -1.84 -13.76 8.91
CA GLN A 277 -2.46 -14.60 7.88
C GLN A 277 -3.35 -15.72 8.44
N SER A 278 -2.91 -16.45 9.46
CA SER A 278 -3.67 -17.48 10.18
C SER A 278 -3.24 -17.55 11.65
N GLY A 279 -4.10 -18.08 12.51
CA GLY A 279 -3.83 -18.34 13.92
C GLY A 279 -3.34 -19.74 14.22
N ALA A 280 -3.22 -20.64 13.23
CA ALA A 280 -2.79 -22.03 13.40
C ALA A 280 -1.37 -22.23 12.85
N THR A 281 -0.45 -22.79 13.68
CA THR A 281 0.93 -23.07 13.27
C THR A 281 0.98 -23.99 12.04
N SER A 282 0.17 -25.06 11.98
CA SER A 282 0.08 -25.95 10.82
C SER A 282 -0.30 -25.22 9.52
N MET A 283 -1.19 -24.23 9.61
CA MET A 283 -1.56 -23.39 8.48
C MET A 283 -0.44 -22.43 8.09
N LEU A 284 0.24 -21.82 9.07
CA LEU A 284 1.41 -20.96 8.82
C LEU A 284 2.54 -21.71 8.13
N GLU A 285 2.79 -22.95 8.52
CA GLU A 285 3.75 -23.86 7.86
C GLU A 285 3.35 -24.11 6.40
N ARG A 286 2.09 -24.46 6.14
CA ARG A 286 1.53 -24.69 4.79
C ARG A 286 1.59 -23.41 3.93
N MET A 287 1.42 -22.24 4.56
CA MET A 287 1.60 -20.92 3.93
C MET A 287 3.07 -20.50 3.77
N ASN A 288 4.04 -21.31 4.23
CA ASN A 288 5.48 -21.01 4.23
C ASN A 288 5.84 -19.72 4.98
N ARG A 289 5.19 -19.44 6.15
CA ARG A 289 5.36 -18.19 6.88
C ARG A 289 6.61 -18.09 7.74
N LYS A 290 7.31 -19.18 8.00
CA LYS A 290 8.58 -19.23 8.76
C LYS A 290 8.50 -18.78 10.22
N TYR A 291 7.31 -18.83 10.83
CA TYR A 291 7.07 -18.62 12.25
C TYR A 291 5.85 -19.41 12.71
N THR A 292 5.77 -19.67 14.03
CA THR A 292 4.62 -20.32 14.68
C THR A 292 3.68 -19.28 15.29
N ARG A 293 2.49 -19.73 15.75
CA ARG A 293 1.57 -18.91 16.54
C ARG A 293 2.25 -18.33 17.79
N GLU A 294 3.00 -19.14 18.51
CA GLU A 294 3.68 -18.76 19.76
C GLU A 294 4.74 -17.69 19.50
N TRP A 295 5.51 -17.83 18.42
CA TRP A 295 6.45 -16.81 17.99
C TRP A 295 5.74 -15.49 17.70
N TYR A 296 4.62 -15.54 16.96
CA TYR A 296 3.84 -14.35 16.63
C TYR A 296 3.31 -13.65 17.89
N LEU A 297 2.73 -14.39 18.82
CA LEU A 297 2.27 -13.87 20.12
C LEU A 297 3.43 -13.27 20.92
N GLY A 298 4.61 -13.90 20.89
CA GLY A 298 5.83 -13.35 21.48
C GLY A 298 6.22 -11.99 20.89
N ARG A 299 6.04 -11.78 19.57
CA ARG A 299 6.28 -10.47 18.93
C ARG A 299 5.24 -9.44 19.32
N VAL A 300 3.97 -9.82 19.43
CA VAL A 300 2.91 -8.93 19.93
C VAL A 300 3.19 -8.54 21.38
N ALA A 301 3.60 -9.48 22.23
CA ALA A 301 3.96 -9.18 23.62
C ALA A 301 5.16 -8.22 23.71
N ALA A 302 6.17 -8.39 22.84
CA ALA A 302 7.29 -7.45 22.75
C ALA A 302 6.83 -6.05 22.31
N ILE A 303 5.98 -5.95 21.28
CA ILE A 303 5.41 -4.67 20.86
C ILE A 303 4.72 -3.98 22.04
N ARG A 304 3.86 -4.67 22.77
CA ARG A 304 3.14 -4.09 23.93
C ARG A 304 4.06 -3.70 25.08
N ARG A 305 5.17 -4.41 25.29
CA ARG A 305 6.18 -4.07 26.30
C ARG A 305 6.94 -2.80 25.96
N TYR A 306 7.41 -2.66 24.72
CA TYR A 306 8.17 -1.48 24.29
C TYR A 306 7.28 -0.28 23.97
N LEU A 307 6.07 -0.53 23.46
CA LEU A 307 5.13 0.44 22.93
C LEU A 307 3.70 0.14 23.44
N PRO A 308 3.38 0.42 24.70
CA PRO A 308 2.10 0.01 25.33
C PRO A 308 0.87 0.55 24.63
N ASP A 309 0.97 1.69 23.95
CA ASP A 309 -0.10 2.39 23.23
C ASP A 309 -0.10 2.11 21.72
N CYS A 310 0.71 1.17 21.25
CA CYS A 310 0.83 0.85 19.83
C CYS A 310 -0.39 0.11 19.30
N ALA A 311 -0.98 0.62 18.24
CA ALA A 311 -1.98 -0.09 17.47
C ALA A 311 -1.33 -1.22 16.66
N VAL A 312 -1.89 -2.43 16.77
CA VAL A 312 -1.48 -3.60 15.99
C VAL A 312 -2.59 -3.97 15.02
N THR A 313 -2.25 -3.96 13.73
CA THR A 313 -3.17 -4.36 12.66
C THR A 313 -2.62 -5.58 11.92
N THR A 314 -3.48 -6.33 11.22
CA THR A 314 -3.09 -7.58 10.59
C THR A 314 -3.78 -7.82 9.26
N ASP A 315 -3.28 -8.81 8.49
CA ASP A 315 -3.99 -9.47 7.41
C ASP A 315 -4.37 -10.89 7.84
N LEU A 316 -5.56 -11.35 7.43
CA LEU A 316 -6.05 -12.69 7.65
C LEU A 316 -6.64 -13.27 6.36
N ILE A 317 -6.37 -14.55 6.11
CA ILE A 317 -6.88 -15.30 4.95
C ILE A 317 -7.76 -16.43 5.47
N ALA A 318 -9.03 -16.43 5.10
CA ALA A 318 -9.98 -17.50 5.38
C ALA A 318 -10.04 -18.51 4.25
N GLY A 319 -10.03 -19.80 4.57
CA GLY A 319 -10.20 -20.88 3.61
C GLY A 319 -9.00 -21.15 2.72
N PHE A 320 -7.78 -20.98 3.22
CA PHE A 320 -6.58 -21.43 2.49
C PHE A 320 -6.61 -22.96 2.33
N SER A 321 -5.92 -23.48 1.31
CA SER A 321 -5.87 -24.92 0.96
C SER A 321 -5.78 -25.82 2.19
N GLY A 322 -6.75 -26.72 2.34
CA GLY A 322 -6.85 -27.70 3.42
C GLY A 322 -7.15 -27.11 4.81
N GLU A 323 -7.60 -25.86 4.93
CA GLU A 323 -7.93 -25.28 6.23
C GLU A 323 -9.09 -26.03 6.90
N THR A 324 -8.81 -26.60 8.05
CA THR A 324 -9.80 -27.29 8.90
C THR A 324 -10.59 -26.31 9.78
N GLU A 325 -11.69 -26.77 10.38
CA GLU A 325 -12.45 -25.96 11.34
C GLU A 325 -11.63 -25.62 12.58
N LYS A 326 -10.81 -26.54 13.06
CA LYS A 326 -9.90 -26.32 14.20
C LYS A 326 -8.85 -25.22 13.91
N GLU A 327 -8.36 -25.13 12.67
CA GLU A 327 -7.41 -24.09 12.24
C GLU A 327 -8.10 -22.73 12.08
N HIS A 328 -9.33 -22.71 11.61
CA HIS A 328 -10.16 -21.51 11.59
C HIS A 328 -10.45 -20.99 13.02
N GLU A 329 -10.87 -21.87 13.94
CA GLU A 329 -11.08 -21.52 15.34
C GLU A 329 -9.80 -21.00 16.01
N ALA A 330 -8.63 -21.54 15.67
CA ALA A 330 -7.35 -21.02 16.13
C ALA A 330 -7.11 -19.58 15.64
N THR A 331 -7.59 -19.23 14.44
CA THR A 331 -7.51 -17.86 13.89
C THR A 331 -8.43 -16.91 14.69
N LEU A 332 -9.67 -17.30 14.97
CA LEU A 332 -10.58 -16.51 15.82
C LEU A 332 -10.02 -16.34 17.25
N SER A 333 -9.42 -17.41 17.80
CA SER A 333 -8.75 -17.37 19.10
C SER A 333 -7.57 -16.40 19.12
N LEU A 334 -6.73 -16.39 18.06
CA LEU A 334 -5.62 -15.44 17.92
C LEU A 334 -6.14 -13.99 17.90
N MET A 335 -7.23 -13.73 17.17
CA MET A 335 -7.82 -12.40 17.10
C MET A 335 -8.27 -11.88 18.47
N ARG A 336 -8.92 -12.75 19.27
CA ARG A 336 -9.35 -12.40 20.65
C ARG A 336 -8.16 -12.13 21.56
N GLU A 337 -7.12 -12.94 21.47
CA GLU A 337 -5.92 -12.84 22.30
C GLU A 337 -5.10 -11.58 21.99
N VAL A 338 -4.93 -11.25 20.71
CA VAL A 338 -4.20 -10.05 20.27
C VAL A 338 -5.05 -8.79 20.43
N GLY A 339 -6.35 -8.84 20.13
CA GLY A 339 -7.24 -7.67 20.16
C GLY A 339 -6.83 -6.63 19.14
N TYR A 340 -6.79 -7.01 17.86
CA TYR A 340 -6.38 -6.11 16.77
C TYR A 340 -7.27 -4.86 16.68
N GLU A 341 -6.65 -3.72 16.45
CA GLU A 341 -7.35 -2.47 16.13
C GLU A 341 -8.06 -2.53 14.79
N PHE A 342 -7.44 -3.23 13.83
CA PHE A 342 -8.01 -3.44 12.50
C PHE A 342 -7.37 -4.68 11.85
N ALA A 343 -8.15 -5.38 10.99
CA ALA A 343 -7.64 -6.43 10.14
C ALA A 343 -8.12 -6.24 8.70
N TYR A 344 -7.24 -6.51 7.73
CA TYR A 344 -7.64 -6.76 6.35
C TYR A 344 -7.93 -8.25 6.20
N MET A 345 -9.13 -8.59 5.82
CA MET A 345 -9.67 -9.95 5.84
C MET A 345 -10.02 -10.38 4.42
N PHE A 346 -9.49 -11.52 4.01
CA PHE A 346 -9.61 -12.01 2.64
C PHE A 346 -10.13 -13.46 2.63
N LYS A 347 -11.01 -13.74 1.69
CA LYS A 347 -11.28 -15.10 1.24
C LYS A 347 -10.11 -15.57 0.39
N TYR A 348 -9.57 -16.74 0.63
CA TYR A 348 -8.52 -17.31 -0.22
C TYR A 348 -9.02 -17.43 -1.65
N SER A 349 -8.18 -17.05 -2.56
CA SER A 349 -8.36 -17.21 -3.99
C SER A 349 -7.01 -17.53 -4.63
N GLU A 350 -6.95 -18.59 -5.40
CA GLU A 350 -5.73 -19.01 -6.06
C GLU A 350 -5.16 -17.94 -6.98
N ARG A 351 -3.83 -17.93 -7.05
CA ARG A 351 -3.08 -17.05 -7.95
C ARG A 351 -2.21 -17.88 -8.86
N PRO A 352 -2.48 -17.90 -10.18
CA PRO A 352 -1.67 -18.63 -11.13
C PRO A 352 -0.17 -18.28 -11.00
N GLY A 353 0.67 -19.33 -11.03
CA GLY A 353 2.12 -19.21 -10.90
C GLY A 353 2.62 -19.11 -9.46
N THR A 354 1.77 -19.30 -8.45
CA THR A 354 2.20 -19.42 -7.05
C THR A 354 2.39 -20.89 -6.67
N PHE A 355 3.23 -21.15 -5.66
CA PHE A 355 3.42 -22.50 -5.14
C PHE A 355 2.10 -23.18 -4.73
N ALA A 356 1.21 -22.43 -4.07
CA ALA A 356 -0.08 -22.99 -3.66
C ALA A 356 -0.94 -23.41 -4.85
N HIS A 357 -1.02 -22.59 -5.90
CA HIS A 357 -1.77 -22.92 -7.11
C HIS A 357 -1.22 -24.17 -7.82
N GLU A 358 0.09 -24.38 -7.81
CA GLU A 358 0.73 -25.49 -8.54
C GLU A 358 0.76 -26.79 -7.72
N HIS A 359 0.77 -26.72 -6.38
CA HIS A 359 1.10 -27.86 -5.53
C HIS A 359 0.06 -28.16 -4.43
N LEU A 360 -0.86 -27.24 -4.15
CA LEU A 360 -1.87 -27.42 -3.10
C LEU A 360 -3.27 -27.33 -3.70
N PRO A 361 -4.19 -28.29 -3.39
CA PRO A 361 -5.55 -28.24 -3.90
C PRO A 361 -6.31 -27.08 -3.21
N ASP A 362 -7.13 -26.36 -3.98
CA ASP A 362 -8.12 -25.44 -3.42
C ASP A 362 -9.40 -26.20 -3.03
N ASP A 363 -9.29 -27.01 -1.97
CA ASP A 363 -10.25 -28.02 -1.54
C ASP A 363 -11.26 -27.54 -0.49
N VAL A 364 -11.14 -26.29 -0.01
CA VAL A 364 -12.13 -25.70 0.90
C VAL A 364 -13.30 -25.14 0.08
N PRO A 365 -14.54 -25.62 0.29
CA PRO A 365 -15.71 -25.12 -0.46
C PRO A 365 -15.92 -23.60 -0.30
N ASP A 366 -16.38 -22.94 -1.35
CA ASP A 366 -16.55 -21.47 -1.38
C ASP A 366 -17.53 -20.97 -0.32
N GLU A 367 -18.57 -21.73 -0.02
CA GLU A 367 -19.52 -21.42 1.06
C GLU A 367 -18.84 -21.44 2.43
N VAL A 368 -17.92 -22.41 2.67
CA VAL A 368 -17.14 -22.52 3.91
C VAL A 368 -16.19 -21.35 4.03
N LYS A 369 -15.48 -20.99 2.96
CA LYS A 369 -14.59 -19.80 2.92
C LYS A 369 -15.39 -18.54 3.23
N SER A 370 -16.58 -18.40 2.65
CA SER A 370 -17.44 -17.21 2.84
C SER A 370 -18.00 -17.12 4.25
N ARG A 371 -18.41 -18.25 4.86
CA ARG A 371 -18.84 -18.33 6.26
C ARG A 371 -17.70 -17.91 7.19
N ARG A 372 -16.52 -18.52 7.05
CA ARG A 372 -15.34 -18.24 7.87
C ARG A 372 -14.92 -16.77 7.78
N LEU A 373 -14.92 -16.21 6.56
CA LEU A 373 -14.64 -14.78 6.36
C LEU A 373 -15.67 -13.91 7.11
N SER A 374 -16.95 -14.27 7.08
CA SER A 374 -18.02 -13.52 7.77
C SER A 374 -17.82 -13.56 9.29
N GLU A 375 -17.42 -14.68 9.85
CA GLU A 375 -17.11 -14.85 11.28
C GLU A 375 -15.90 -13.99 11.70
N ILE A 376 -14.83 -13.97 10.89
CA ILE A 376 -13.65 -13.11 11.09
C ILE A 376 -14.06 -11.63 11.06
N ILE A 377 -14.90 -11.23 10.09
CA ILE A 377 -15.38 -9.84 9.96
C ILE A 377 -16.22 -9.44 11.17
N ALA A 378 -17.14 -10.29 11.62
CA ALA A 378 -17.97 -10.02 12.77
C ALA A 378 -17.12 -9.79 14.03
N LEU A 379 -16.19 -10.71 14.31
CA LEU A 379 -15.27 -10.59 15.45
C LEU A 379 -14.39 -9.33 15.34
N GLN A 380 -13.87 -9.02 14.17
CA GLN A 380 -13.05 -7.81 14.01
C GLN A 380 -13.85 -6.53 14.26
N ASN A 381 -15.10 -6.48 13.85
CA ASN A 381 -15.96 -5.32 14.12
C ASN A 381 -16.17 -5.13 15.63
N GLU A 382 -16.35 -6.21 16.38
CA GLU A 382 -16.45 -6.18 17.85
C GLU A 382 -15.15 -5.67 18.49
N LEU A 383 -14.01 -6.24 18.09
CA LEU A 383 -12.68 -5.88 18.62
C LEU A 383 -12.32 -4.42 18.29
N GLY A 384 -12.55 -3.99 17.05
CA GLY A 384 -12.29 -2.62 16.61
C GLY A 384 -13.16 -1.60 17.35
N HIS A 385 -14.45 -1.90 17.54
CA HIS A 385 -15.33 -1.04 18.32
C HIS A 385 -14.90 -0.97 19.78
N ALA A 386 -14.59 -2.09 20.41
CA ALA A 386 -14.07 -2.14 21.77
C ALA A 386 -12.75 -1.37 21.91
N SER A 387 -11.86 -1.42 20.90
CA SER A 387 -10.65 -0.62 20.88
C SER A 387 -10.94 0.89 20.83
N ASN A 388 -11.89 1.31 20.00
CA ASN A 388 -12.26 2.73 19.90
C ASN A 388 -12.97 3.24 21.16
N LEU A 389 -13.79 2.41 21.81
CA LEU A 389 -14.43 2.76 23.08
C LEU A 389 -13.42 3.03 24.20
N ARG A 390 -12.29 2.29 24.24
CA ARG A 390 -11.21 2.54 25.22
C ARG A 390 -10.52 3.90 25.04
N ASP A 391 -10.66 4.51 23.87
CA ASP A 391 -10.05 5.81 23.58
C ASP A 391 -10.97 6.99 23.94
N VAL A 392 -12.26 6.76 24.24
CA VAL A 392 -13.17 7.79 24.71
C VAL A 392 -12.67 8.34 26.05
N GLY A 393 -12.58 9.67 26.14
CA GLY A 393 -12.01 10.40 27.27
C GLY A 393 -10.49 10.60 27.20
N ARG A 394 -9.78 9.92 26.32
CA ARG A 394 -8.33 10.07 26.11
C ARG A 394 -8.03 11.24 25.18
N GLU A 395 -6.79 11.70 25.25
CA GLU A 395 -6.26 12.79 24.43
C GLU A 395 -5.25 12.27 23.42
N PHE A 396 -5.35 12.77 22.18
CA PHE A 396 -4.45 12.42 21.11
C PHE A 396 -3.98 13.66 20.35
N GLU A 397 -2.74 13.61 19.88
CA GLU A 397 -2.27 14.53 18.86
C GLU A 397 -2.71 14.01 17.49
N VAL A 398 -3.48 14.81 16.77
CA VAL A 398 -4.04 14.51 15.47
C VAL A 398 -3.35 15.35 14.40
N LEU A 399 -2.80 14.72 13.37
CA LEU A 399 -2.37 15.40 12.15
C LEU A 399 -3.57 15.57 11.23
N VAL A 400 -3.90 16.81 10.90
CA VAL A 400 -5.04 17.14 10.02
C VAL A 400 -4.69 16.81 8.58
N GLU A 401 -5.47 15.91 7.97
CA GLU A 401 -5.27 15.46 6.58
C GLU A 401 -6.24 16.12 5.59
N GLY A 402 -7.33 16.69 6.08
CA GLY A 402 -8.35 17.31 5.22
C GLY A 402 -9.63 17.66 5.96
N ARG A 403 -10.62 18.09 5.20
CA ARG A 403 -11.99 18.30 5.71
C ARG A 403 -12.72 16.98 5.86
N SER A 404 -13.65 16.92 6.81
CA SER A 404 -14.55 15.78 6.94
C SER A 404 -15.40 15.63 5.68
N LYS A 405 -15.61 14.37 5.24
CA LYS A 405 -16.45 14.07 4.06
C LYS A 405 -17.95 14.34 4.29
N ARG A 406 -18.36 14.44 5.56
CA ARG A 406 -19.78 14.59 5.94
C ARG A 406 -20.16 16.03 6.29
N ASP A 407 -19.20 16.80 6.80
CA ASP A 407 -19.42 18.18 7.20
C ASP A 407 -18.14 19.00 6.93
N GLU A 408 -18.25 20.02 6.09
CA GLU A 408 -17.13 20.91 5.75
C GLU A 408 -16.66 21.81 6.92
N LYS A 409 -17.48 21.95 7.96
CA LYS A 409 -17.11 22.64 9.21
C LYS A 409 -16.20 21.82 10.10
N GLN A 410 -16.03 20.53 9.79
CA GLN A 410 -15.20 19.60 10.54
C GLN A 410 -13.93 19.24 9.77
N LEU A 411 -12.87 18.98 10.52
CA LEU A 411 -11.61 18.43 10.05
C LEU A 411 -11.57 16.93 10.30
N SER A 412 -10.80 16.25 9.46
CA SER A 412 -10.46 14.84 9.60
C SER A 412 -8.95 14.71 9.59
N GLY A 413 -8.43 13.94 10.53
CA GLY A 413 -7.00 13.66 10.62
C GLY A 413 -6.73 12.29 11.24
N ARG A 414 -5.46 12.00 11.49
CA ARG A 414 -5.03 10.73 12.08
C ARG A 414 -4.18 10.91 13.31
N THR A 415 -4.40 10.02 14.27
CA THR A 415 -3.50 9.86 15.43
C THR A 415 -2.22 9.15 15.04
N SER A 416 -1.23 9.12 15.95
CA SER A 416 -0.04 8.27 15.81
C SER A 416 -0.39 6.78 15.63
N GLN A 417 -1.47 6.30 16.25
CA GLN A 417 -2.02 4.94 16.14
C GLN A 417 -2.78 4.68 14.83
N ASN A 418 -2.75 5.63 13.89
CA ASN A 418 -3.44 5.56 12.60
C ASN A 418 -4.97 5.55 12.68
N LYS A 419 -5.56 5.94 13.81
CA LYS A 419 -7.01 6.06 13.97
C LYS A 419 -7.50 7.38 13.40
N VAL A 420 -8.60 7.35 12.67
CA VAL A 420 -9.25 8.53 12.10
C VAL A 420 -10.00 9.27 13.21
N VAL A 421 -9.76 10.57 13.31
CA VAL A 421 -10.45 11.48 14.23
C VAL A 421 -11.13 12.58 13.43
N VAL A 422 -12.39 12.87 13.78
CA VAL A 422 -13.17 13.99 13.23
C VAL A 422 -13.52 14.93 14.39
N PHE A 423 -13.27 16.24 14.18
CA PHE A 423 -13.51 17.28 15.18
C PHE A 423 -13.80 18.62 14.49
N ASP A 424 -14.34 19.59 15.23
CA ASP A 424 -14.67 20.89 14.66
C ASP A 424 -13.42 21.65 14.21
N ARG A 425 -13.53 22.34 13.06
CA ARG A 425 -12.38 22.98 12.41
C ARG A 425 -11.69 24.03 13.26
N GLY A 426 -12.46 24.82 14.04
CA GLY A 426 -11.89 25.94 14.76
C GLY A 426 -11.08 26.86 13.83
N ARG A 427 -9.83 27.12 14.23
CA ARG A 427 -8.85 27.96 13.48
C ARG A 427 -7.80 27.14 12.72
N HIS A 428 -7.92 25.81 12.69
CA HIS A 428 -6.92 24.91 12.13
C HIS A 428 -7.12 24.65 10.64
N ASP A 429 -6.02 24.30 9.99
CA ASP A 429 -5.96 23.95 8.59
C ASP A 429 -5.25 22.60 8.35
N VAL A 430 -5.26 22.15 7.11
CA VAL A 430 -4.62 20.91 6.68
C VAL A 430 -3.10 20.98 6.92
N GLY A 431 -2.53 19.96 7.54
CA GLY A 431 -1.12 19.90 7.93
C GLY A 431 -0.83 20.32 9.38
N ASP A 432 -1.82 20.84 10.10
CA ASP A 432 -1.66 21.20 11.52
C ASP A 432 -1.68 19.94 12.41
N TYR A 433 -0.98 20.04 13.54
CA TYR A 433 -1.09 19.11 14.66
C TYR A 433 -2.01 19.70 15.71
N VAL A 434 -3.08 18.99 16.04
CA VAL A 434 -4.11 19.43 16.98
C VAL A 434 -4.25 18.42 18.11
N ARG A 435 -4.25 18.87 19.37
CA ARG A 435 -4.60 18.02 20.50
C ARG A 435 -6.11 17.92 20.63
N VAL A 436 -6.61 16.69 20.61
CA VAL A 436 -8.05 16.39 20.60
C VAL A 436 -8.36 15.41 21.71
N ARG A 437 -9.36 15.75 22.54
CA ARG A 437 -9.97 14.80 23.50
C ARG A 437 -11.11 14.08 22.82
N ILE A 438 -11.08 12.75 22.89
CA ILE A 438 -12.10 11.91 22.24
C ILE A 438 -13.37 11.94 23.09
N THR A 439 -14.49 12.32 22.48
CA THR A 439 -15.80 12.41 23.14
C THR A 439 -16.74 11.28 22.73
N GLY A 440 -16.44 10.56 21.63
CA GLY A 440 -17.25 9.45 21.15
C GLY A 440 -16.60 8.70 20.02
N CYS A 441 -17.21 7.59 19.60
CA CYS A 441 -16.68 6.78 18.49
C CYS A 441 -17.76 6.00 17.74
N THR A 442 -17.38 5.57 16.53
CA THR A 442 -17.99 4.44 15.80
C THR A 442 -16.94 3.33 15.66
N PRO A 443 -17.26 2.17 15.10
CA PRO A 443 -16.25 1.15 14.82
C PRO A 443 -15.07 1.63 13.94
N ALA A 444 -15.27 2.69 13.13
CA ALA A 444 -14.26 3.14 12.15
C ALA A 444 -13.71 4.56 12.42
N THR A 445 -14.32 5.34 13.34
CA THR A 445 -14.00 6.77 13.49
C THR A 445 -14.14 7.20 14.93
N LEU A 446 -13.20 7.98 15.41
CA LEU A 446 -13.25 8.71 16.68
C LEU A 446 -13.80 10.12 16.45
N PHE A 447 -14.57 10.64 17.40
CA PHE A 447 -15.03 12.03 17.42
C PHE A 447 -14.42 12.71 18.64
N GLY A 448 -14.10 13.97 18.52
CA GLY A 448 -13.48 14.67 19.64
C GLY A 448 -13.61 16.19 19.55
N GLU A 449 -13.05 16.83 20.54
CA GLU A 449 -13.01 18.29 20.71
C GLU A 449 -11.56 18.74 20.92
N GLU A 450 -11.22 19.89 20.34
CA GLU A 450 -9.90 20.51 20.55
C GLU A 450 -9.70 20.81 22.04
N ILE A 451 -8.49 20.55 22.53
CA ILE A 451 -8.04 20.96 23.86
C ILE A 451 -7.26 22.26 23.69
N ILE A 452 -7.81 23.33 24.27
CA ILE A 452 -7.20 24.66 24.25
C ILE A 452 -6.09 24.75 25.30
#